data_5f7c4b94280cb87ac6eb8b360d7804e7
#
_entry.id   5f7c4b94280cb87ac6eb8b360d7804e7
#
_cell.length_a   1.000
_cell.length_b   1.000
_cell.length_c   1.000
_cell.angle_alpha   90.00
_cell.angle_beta   90.00
_cell.angle_gamma   90.00
#
_symmetry.space_group_name_H-M   'P 1'
#
loop_
_entity.id
_entity.type
_entity.pdbx_description
1 polymer ?
#
loop_
_entity_poly.entity_id
_entity_poly.type
_entity_poly.pdbx_seq_one_letter_code
_entity_poly.pdbx_strand_id
1 'polypeptide(L)'
;MRIDEIRSHFPYFNSPQNKDSIYFDNAATTQKPQVVIDEIVNYYQNYNSNIHRSMNKLANKATGEYEQVRDRVQSFMSAKKNSEIIFTSGATESINMVAQSYVKPIIKENDIILVSPMEHHSNLVPWQILAKETGAKLQFMPINEKLLINPKKLQKLLNKHVKFVSTHHISNVTGAEQNIKQIIQLVKQFNIPIMIDGAQAIAHS
;
A
#
# COMPACT_ATOMS: atom_id res chain seq x y z
N MET A 1 -19.86 -18.13 -5.51
CA MET A 1 -19.35 -18.10 -6.91
C MET A 1 -18.43 -19.30 -7.09
N ARG A 2 -18.58 -20.09 -8.14
CA ARG A 2 -17.70 -21.25 -8.40
C ARG A 2 -16.35 -20.77 -8.92
N ILE A 3 -15.26 -21.49 -8.64
CA ILE A 3 -13.90 -21.10 -9.07
C ILE A 3 -13.82 -20.95 -10.59
N ASP A 4 -14.45 -21.85 -11.33
CA ASP A 4 -14.46 -21.80 -12.80
C ASP A 4 -15.15 -20.54 -13.33
N GLU A 5 -16.21 -20.10 -12.66
CA GLU A 5 -16.92 -18.86 -12.98
C GLU A 5 -16.02 -17.65 -12.74
N ILE A 6 -15.30 -17.58 -11.61
CA ILE A 6 -14.33 -16.51 -11.35
C ILE A 6 -13.22 -16.52 -12.42
N ARG A 7 -12.65 -17.69 -12.71
CA ARG A 7 -11.58 -17.82 -13.70
C ARG A 7 -12.01 -17.37 -15.10
N SER A 8 -13.28 -17.59 -15.47
CA SER A 8 -13.79 -17.19 -16.78
C SER A 8 -13.77 -15.67 -17.01
N HIS A 9 -13.74 -14.86 -15.95
CA HIS A 9 -13.63 -13.40 -16.08
C HIS A 9 -12.22 -12.93 -16.48
N PHE A 10 -11.21 -13.80 -16.42
CA PHE A 10 -9.84 -13.45 -16.71
C PHE A 10 -9.39 -14.04 -18.06
N PRO A 11 -9.24 -13.21 -19.10
CA PRO A 11 -8.91 -13.70 -20.46
C PRO A 11 -7.57 -14.44 -20.52
N TYR A 12 -6.64 -14.13 -19.63
CA TYR A 12 -5.38 -14.87 -19.52
C TYR A 12 -5.59 -16.38 -19.39
N PHE A 13 -6.49 -16.82 -18.50
CA PHE A 13 -6.74 -18.24 -18.24
C PHE A 13 -7.61 -18.90 -19.32
N ASN A 14 -8.29 -18.11 -20.15
CA ASN A 14 -9.15 -18.59 -21.24
C ASN A 14 -8.38 -18.70 -22.57
N SER A 15 -7.16 -18.14 -22.64
CA SER A 15 -6.32 -18.20 -23.84
C SER A 15 -5.83 -19.64 -24.07
N PRO A 16 -5.94 -20.18 -25.30
CA PRO A 16 -5.38 -21.50 -25.64
C PRO A 16 -3.88 -21.63 -25.31
N GLN A 17 -3.13 -20.55 -25.40
CA GLN A 17 -1.70 -20.51 -25.11
C GLN A 17 -1.38 -20.71 -23.61
N ASN A 18 -2.35 -20.40 -22.74
CA ASN A 18 -2.18 -20.43 -21.28
C ASN A 18 -2.99 -21.54 -20.60
N LYS A 19 -3.62 -22.43 -21.39
CA LYS A 19 -4.55 -23.46 -20.89
C LYS A 19 -3.94 -24.35 -19.80
N ASP A 20 -2.68 -24.69 -19.95
CA ASP A 20 -1.95 -25.57 -19.02
C ASP A 20 -1.05 -24.77 -18.05
N SER A 21 -1.18 -23.44 -18.05
CA SER A 21 -0.36 -22.58 -17.20
C SER A 21 -0.92 -22.49 -15.78
N ILE A 22 -0.03 -22.72 -14.81
CA ILE A 22 -0.29 -22.47 -13.40
C ILE A 22 0.39 -21.15 -13.02
N TYR A 23 -0.41 -20.16 -12.60
CA TYR A 23 0.09 -18.83 -12.26
C TYR A 23 -0.04 -18.57 -10.75
N PHE A 24 1.10 -18.46 -10.06
CA PHE A 24 1.19 -18.18 -8.62
C PHE A 24 1.97 -16.92 -8.27
N ASP A 25 2.26 -16.07 -9.26
CA ASP A 25 3.04 -14.84 -9.06
C ASP A 25 2.16 -13.59 -8.89
N ASN A 26 1.01 -13.74 -8.22
CA ASN A 26 0.08 -12.61 -7.98
C ASN A 26 0.66 -11.54 -7.05
N ALA A 27 1.67 -11.89 -6.22
CA ALA A 27 2.36 -10.92 -5.39
C ALA A 27 3.17 -9.90 -6.21
N ALA A 28 3.69 -10.33 -7.36
CA ALA A 28 4.39 -9.43 -8.30
C ALA A 28 3.40 -8.68 -9.20
N THR A 29 2.44 -9.40 -9.81
CA THR A 29 1.38 -8.81 -10.63
C THR A 29 0.17 -9.73 -10.69
N THR A 30 -1.02 -9.17 -10.65
CA THR A 30 -2.29 -9.88 -10.74
C THR A 30 -2.80 -9.84 -12.18
N GLN A 31 -3.32 -10.97 -12.70
CA GLN A 31 -4.00 -11.00 -13.99
C GLN A 31 -5.22 -10.08 -13.98
N LYS A 32 -5.51 -9.45 -15.12
CA LYS A 32 -6.58 -8.46 -15.22
C LYS A 32 -7.88 -9.10 -15.67
N PRO A 33 -9.01 -8.87 -15.00
CA PRO A 33 -10.32 -9.30 -15.49
C PRO A 33 -10.72 -8.53 -16.73
N GLN A 34 -11.55 -9.14 -17.59
CA GLN A 34 -11.96 -8.54 -18.86
C GLN A 34 -12.58 -7.15 -18.69
N VAL A 35 -13.39 -6.94 -17.65
CA VAL A 35 -14.02 -5.65 -17.37
C VAL A 35 -13.02 -4.50 -17.19
N VAL A 36 -11.83 -4.77 -16.62
CA VAL A 36 -10.78 -3.76 -16.46
C VAL A 36 -10.13 -3.43 -17.80
N ILE A 37 -9.91 -4.45 -18.64
CA ILE A 37 -9.35 -4.28 -19.97
C ILE A 37 -10.31 -3.47 -20.84
N ASP A 38 -11.59 -3.82 -20.82
CA ASP A 38 -12.65 -3.15 -21.57
C ASP A 38 -12.78 -1.68 -21.17
N GLU A 39 -12.69 -1.36 -19.88
CA GLU A 39 -12.78 0.03 -19.42
C GLU A 39 -11.57 0.86 -19.85
N ILE A 40 -10.37 0.30 -19.88
CA ILE A 40 -9.19 1.00 -20.41
C ILE A 40 -9.40 1.30 -21.91
N VAL A 41 -9.89 0.33 -22.67
CA VAL A 41 -10.20 0.51 -24.10
C VAL A 41 -11.30 1.56 -24.29
N ASN A 42 -12.38 1.46 -23.52
CA ASN A 42 -13.49 2.43 -23.54
C ASN A 42 -13.02 3.86 -23.25
N TYR A 43 -12.17 4.02 -22.24
CA TYR A 43 -11.59 5.32 -21.92
C TYR A 43 -10.85 5.92 -23.10
N TYR A 44 -9.89 5.18 -23.68
CA TYR A 44 -9.09 5.71 -24.80
C TYR A 44 -9.90 5.94 -26.07
N GLN A 45 -10.90 5.10 -26.35
CA GLN A 45 -11.73 5.25 -27.54
C GLN A 45 -12.76 6.38 -27.43
N ASN A 46 -13.32 6.63 -26.23
CA ASN A 46 -14.56 7.40 -26.13
C ASN A 46 -14.45 8.68 -25.31
N TYR A 47 -13.53 8.80 -24.33
CA TYR A 47 -13.50 9.99 -23.47
C TYR A 47 -12.11 10.32 -22.89
N ASN A 48 -11.04 9.87 -23.54
CA ASN A 48 -9.69 10.26 -23.14
C ASN A 48 -9.53 11.77 -23.18
N SER A 49 -9.32 12.37 -22.02
CA SER A 49 -9.13 13.80 -21.86
C SER A 49 -8.37 14.14 -20.59
N ASN A 50 -7.76 15.34 -20.56
CA ASN A 50 -7.09 15.82 -19.36
C ASN A 50 -8.12 16.12 -18.25
N ILE A 51 -7.89 15.58 -17.06
CA ILE A 51 -8.74 15.80 -15.90
C ILE A 51 -8.43 17.13 -15.20
N HIS A 52 -9.42 17.70 -14.49
CA HIS A 52 -9.37 18.91 -13.64
C HIS A 52 -9.06 20.25 -14.32
N ARG A 53 -8.47 20.29 -15.52
CA ARG A 53 -7.95 21.54 -16.11
C ARG A 53 -8.58 21.93 -17.44
N SER A 54 -9.60 21.26 -17.90
CA SER A 54 -10.26 21.55 -19.17
C SER A 54 -11.77 21.71 -18.97
N MET A 55 -12.38 22.62 -19.73
CA MET A 55 -13.82 22.94 -19.63
C MET A 55 -14.67 22.25 -20.70
N ASN A 56 -14.10 21.35 -21.52
CA ASN A 56 -14.86 20.61 -22.52
C ASN A 56 -15.63 19.42 -21.93
N LYS A 57 -16.62 18.92 -22.67
CA LYS A 57 -17.47 17.79 -22.21
C LYS A 57 -16.69 16.53 -21.86
N LEU A 58 -15.65 16.19 -22.63
CA LEU A 58 -14.85 14.99 -22.40
C LEU A 58 -14.05 15.11 -21.09
N ALA A 59 -13.44 16.27 -20.84
CA ALA A 59 -12.70 16.53 -19.63
C ALA A 59 -13.62 16.49 -18.38
N ASN A 60 -14.81 17.06 -18.48
CA ASN A 60 -15.80 17.01 -17.38
C ASN A 60 -16.22 15.56 -17.11
N LYS A 61 -16.47 14.76 -18.15
CA LYS A 61 -16.77 13.33 -17.98
C LYS A 61 -15.59 12.60 -17.33
N ALA A 62 -14.39 12.70 -17.88
CA ALA A 62 -13.20 12.04 -17.35
C ALA A 62 -12.91 12.46 -15.88
N THR A 63 -13.09 13.74 -15.55
CA THR A 63 -12.95 14.22 -14.17
C THR A 63 -14.02 13.61 -13.26
N GLY A 64 -15.27 13.57 -13.70
CA GLY A 64 -16.37 12.99 -12.92
C GLY A 64 -16.12 11.50 -12.61
N GLU A 65 -15.72 10.71 -13.60
CA GLU A 65 -15.38 9.29 -13.41
C GLU A 65 -14.20 9.11 -12.44
N TYR A 66 -13.15 9.92 -12.60
CA TYR A 66 -11.98 9.87 -11.71
C TYR A 66 -12.33 10.17 -10.25
N GLU A 67 -13.15 11.19 -9.98
CA GLU A 67 -13.55 11.54 -8.62
C GLU A 67 -14.53 10.52 -8.03
N GLN A 68 -15.42 9.92 -8.84
CA GLN A 68 -16.25 8.80 -8.38
C GLN A 68 -15.42 7.58 -7.94
N VAL A 69 -14.32 7.29 -8.64
CA VAL A 69 -13.40 6.22 -8.20
C VAL A 69 -12.78 6.57 -6.86
N ARG A 70 -12.38 7.84 -6.65
CA ARG A 70 -11.85 8.30 -5.36
C ARG A 70 -12.87 8.10 -4.22
N ASP A 71 -14.13 8.44 -4.44
CA ASP A 71 -15.21 8.26 -3.45
C ASP A 71 -15.46 6.77 -3.16
N ARG A 72 -15.40 5.91 -4.17
CA ARG A 72 -15.51 4.44 -3.99
C ARG A 72 -14.34 3.89 -3.18
N VAL A 73 -13.11 4.32 -3.47
CA VAL A 73 -11.92 3.91 -2.70
C VAL A 73 -12.01 4.43 -1.27
N GLN A 74 -12.44 5.68 -1.07
CA GLN A 74 -12.68 6.26 0.26
C GLN A 74 -13.66 5.39 1.07
N SER A 75 -14.77 5.02 0.47
CA SER A 75 -15.79 4.17 1.13
C SER A 75 -15.25 2.77 1.43
N PHE A 76 -14.54 2.16 0.48
CA PHE A 76 -13.92 0.85 0.64
C PHE A 76 -12.88 0.82 1.77
N MET A 77 -12.05 1.87 1.86
CA MET A 77 -11.03 2.03 2.89
C MET A 77 -11.59 2.54 4.22
N SER A 78 -12.88 2.87 4.29
CA SER A 78 -13.50 3.52 5.45
C SER A 78 -12.78 4.80 5.88
N ALA A 79 -12.20 5.53 4.93
CA ALA A 79 -11.57 6.82 5.19
C ALA A 79 -12.64 7.88 5.48
N LYS A 80 -12.33 8.88 6.32
CA LYS A 80 -13.31 9.90 6.73
C LYS A 80 -13.68 10.85 5.59
N LYS A 81 -12.72 11.16 4.72
CA LYS A 81 -12.87 12.10 3.61
C LYS A 81 -12.20 11.54 2.36
N ASN A 82 -12.73 11.84 1.19
CA ASN A 82 -12.13 11.47 -0.08
C ASN A 82 -10.76 12.15 -0.31
N SER A 83 -10.53 13.33 0.28
CA SER A 83 -9.23 14.02 0.27
C SER A 83 -8.11 13.27 1.00
N GLU A 84 -8.43 12.22 1.76
CA GLU A 84 -7.44 11.31 2.37
C GLU A 84 -6.96 10.25 1.38
N ILE A 85 -7.61 10.12 0.22
CA ILE A 85 -7.22 9.18 -0.83
C ILE A 85 -6.30 9.89 -1.83
N ILE A 86 -5.08 9.38 -1.93
CA ILE A 86 -4.06 9.90 -2.87
C ILE A 86 -3.70 8.76 -3.83
N PHE A 87 -3.95 8.96 -5.12
CA PHE A 87 -3.53 8.04 -6.16
C PHE A 87 -2.07 8.29 -6.54
N THR A 88 -1.30 7.21 -6.61
CA THR A 88 0.11 7.22 -7.00
C THR A 88 0.36 6.14 -8.04
N SER A 89 1.56 6.07 -8.59
CA SER A 89 1.96 5.01 -9.53
C SER A 89 2.16 3.64 -8.86
N GLY A 90 2.15 3.59 -7.53
CA GLY A 90 2.28 2.35 -6.76
C GLY A 90 2.79 2.57 -5.34
N ALA A 91 2.87 1.48 -4.55
CA ALA A 91 3.27 1.53 -3.15
C ALA A 91 4.66 2.18 -2.95
N THR A 92 5.60 1.95 -3.87
CA THR A 92 6.94 2.56 -3.79
C THR A 92 6.87 4.09 -3.80
N GLU A 93 6.08 4.68 -4.68
CA GLU A 93 5.90 6.15 -4.71
C GLU A 93 5.19 6.64 -3.46
N SER A 94 4.12 5.96 -3.03
CA SER A 94 3.38 6.30 -1.81
C SER A 94 4.29 6.35 -0.58
N ILE A 95 5.14 5.33 -0.40
CA ILE A 95 6.06 5.24 0.75
C ILE A 95 7.12 6.34 0.69
N ASN A 96 7.71 6.60 -0.49
CA ASN A 96 8.67 7.70 -0.66
C ASN A 96 8.01 9.06 -0.41
N MET A 97 6.76 9.26 -0.85
CA MET A 97 6.01 10.48 -0.56
C MET A 97 5.83 10.67 0.96
N VAL A 98 5.44 9.64 1.70
CA VAL A 98 5.33 9.68 3.17
C VAL A 98 6.69 9.99 3.80
N ALA A 99 7.76 9.35 3.34
CA ALA A 99 9.10 9.57 3.86
C ALA A 99 9.55 11.04 3.70
N GLN A 100 9.39 11.60 2.51
CA GLN A 100 9.86 12.95 2.20
C GLN A 100 8.93 14.06 2.72
N SER A 101 7.60 13.86 2.58
CA SER A 101 6.64 14.93 2.85
C SER A 101 6.14 14.94 4.30
N TYR A 102 6.11 13.78 4.97
CA TYR A 102 5.59 13.67 6.32
C TYR A 102 6.67 13.40 7.36
N VAL A 103 7.55 12.40 7.14
CA VAL A 103 8.51 11.99 8.17
C VAL A 103 9.73 12.89 8.20
N LYS A 104 10.30 13.26 7.06
CA LYS A 104 11.48 14.13 6.97
C LYS A 104 11.34 15.46 7.73
N PRO A 105 10.20 16.17 7.68
CA PRO A 105 10.02 17.42 8.41
C PRO A 105 9.99 17.26 9.94
N ILE A 106 9.66 16.08 10.47
CA ILE A 106 9.49 15.86 11.92
C ILE A 106 10.64 15.12 12.57
N ILE A 107 11.52 14.48 11.79
CA ILE A 107 12.62 13.66 12.31
C ILE A 107 13.90 14.47 12.45
N LYS A 108 14.67 14.17 13.49
CA LYS A 108 15.93 14.86 13.84
C LYS A 108 17.04 13.84 14.04
N GLU A 109 18.26 14.34 14.12
CA GLU A 109 19.41 13.55 14.50
C GLU A 109 19.18 12.79 15.82
N ASN A 110 19.59 11.52 15.86
CA ASN A 110 19.37 10.57 16.95
C ASN A 110 17.93 10.14 17.23
N ASP A 111 16.92 10.66 16.51
CA ASP A 111 15.58 10.09 16.52
C ASP A 111 15.58 8.67 15.90
N ILE A 112 14.54 7.90 16.17
CA ILE A 112 14.45 6.49 15.75
C ILE A 112 13.25 6.32 14.80
N ILE A 113 13.53 5.65 13.68
CA ILE A 113 12.51 5.06 12.79
C ILE A 113 12.50 3.56 13.08
N LEU A 114 11.36 3.03 13.55
CA LEU A 114 11.16 1.59 13.74
C LEU A 114 10.56 0.97 12.49
N VAL A 115 11.19 -0.08 11.98
CA VAL A 115 10.74 -0.80 10.77
C VAL A 115 10.70 -2.30 11.05
N SER A 116 9.77 -3.02 10.45
CA SER A 116 9.81 -4.48 10.52
C SER A 116 11.00 -5.01 9.68
N PRO A 117 11.70 -6.05 10.13
CA PRO A 117 12.78 -6.64 9.36
C PRO A 117 12.29 -7.43 8.13
N MET A 118 10.98 -7.64 7.98
CA MET A 118 10.36 -8.42 6.91
C MET A 118 9.76 -7.54 5.81
N GLU A 119 10.17 -6.27 5.74
CA GLU A 119 9.62 -5.33 4.76
C GLU A 119 10.12 -5.60 3.34
N HIS A 120 9.25 -5.32 2.37
CA HIS A 120 9.68 -5.18 0.98
C HIS A 120 10.68 -4.02 0.85
N HIS A 121 11.60 -4.08 -0.09
CA HIS A 121 12.60 -3.02 -0.32
C HIS A 121 11.96 -1.62 -0.44
N SER A 122 10.78 -1.51 -1.07
CA SER A 122 10.05 -0.24 -1.17
C SER A 122 9.68 0.37 0.19
N ASN A 123 9.54 -0.47 1.23
CA ASN A 123 9.23 -0.03 2.60
C ASN A 123 10.42 -0.18 3.56
N LEU A 124 11.61 -0.38 3.06
CA LEU A 124 12.85 -0.40 3.84
C LEU A 124 13.83 0.68 3.38
N VAL A 125 14.14 0.71 2.09
CA VAL A 125 15.16 1.59 1.51
C VAL A 125 14.87 3.08 1.72
N PRO A 126 13.63 3.60 1.56
CA PRO A 126 13.35 5.00 1.84
C PRO A 126 13.68 5.41 3.27
N TRP A 127 13.46 4.54 4.25
CA TRP A 127 13.77 4.79 5.65
C TRP A 127 15.28 4.76 5.93
N GLN A 128 16.03 3.88 5.25
CA GLN A 128 17.50 3.87 5.32
C GLN A 128 18.10 5.17 4.76
N ILE A 129 17.60 5.62 3.62
CA ILE A 129 18.03 6.87 2.99
C ILE A 129 17.71 8.05 3.92
N LEU A 130 16.48 8.13 4.41
CA LEU A 130 16.03 9.20 5.28
C LEU A 130 16.85 9.24 6.59
N ALA A 131 17.09 8.09 7.22
CA ALA A 131 17.92 8.00 8.43
C ALA A 131 19.34 8.50 8.17
N LYS A 132 19.94 8.14 7.03
CA LYS A 132 21.27 8.61 6.63
C LYS A 132 21.31 10.13 6.40
N GLU A 133 20.29 10.69 5.75
CA GLU A 133 20.19 12.11 5.44
C GLU A 133 20.01 12.98 6.69
N THR A 134 19.28 12.48 7.69
CA THR A 134 18.85 13.25 8.87
C THR A 134 19.68 12.98 10.12
N GLY A 135 20.58 11.98 10.10
CA GLY A 135 21.27 11.50 11.28
C GLY A 135 20.40 10.69 12.25
N ALA A 136 19.18 10.34 11.85
CA ALA A 136 18.30 9.46 12.59
C ALA A 136 18.81 8.00 12.55
N LYS A 137 18.27 7.17 13.43
CA LYS A 137 18.62 5.75 13.56
C LYS A 137 17.50 4.89 13.02
N LEU A 138 17.81 3.98 12.09
CA LEU A 138 16.91 2.92 11.73
C LEU A 138 17.04 1.76 12.72
N GLN A 139 15.93 1.34 13.31
CA GLN A 139 15.92 0.21 14.24
C GLN A 139 14.85 -0.80 13.81
N PHE A 140 15.19 -2.10 13.90
CA PHE A 140 14.27 -3.16 13.55
C PHE A 140 13.39 -3.57 14.74
N MET A 141 12.11 -3.80 14.43
CA MET A 141 11.17 -4.37 15.38
C MET A 141 11.49 -5.86 15.64
N PRO A 142 11.36 -6.34 16.87
CA PRO A 142 11.61 -7.73 17.20
C PRO A 142 10.48 -8.62 16.66
N ILE A 143 10.87 -9.69 15.98
CA ILE A 143 9.96 -10.73 15.49
C ILE A 143 10.13 -12.03 16.29
N ASN A 144 9.13 -12.91 16.20
CA ASN A 144 9.17 -14.27 16.74
C ASN A 144 9.54 -15.29 15.63
N GLU A 145 9.57 -16.56 15.98
CA GLU A 145 9.88 -17.67 15.05
C GLU A 145 8.88 -17.81 13.90
N LYS A 146 7.66 -17.29 14.05
CA LYS A 146 6.63 -17.22 12.99
C LYS A 146 6.74 -15.96 12.14
N LEU A 147 7.83 -15.21 12.27
CA LEU A 147 8.08 -13.95 11.56
C LEU A 147 7.05 -12.85 11.87
N LEU A 148 6.36 -12.96 13.01
CA LEU A 148 5.41 -11.97 13.47
C LEU A 148 6.09 -11.03 14.48
N ILE A 149 5.73 -9.75 14.42
CA ILE A 149 6.18 -8.76 15.38
C ILE A 149 5.75 -9.17 16.79
N ASN A 150 6.71 -9.18 17.72
CA ASN A 150 6.46 -9.52 19.11
C ASN A 150 5.96 -8.28 19.88
N PRO A 151 4.67 -8.20 20.28
CA PRO A 151 4.11 -6.99 20.87
C PRO A 151 4.77 -6.60 22.19
N LYS A 152 5.11 -7.58 23.04
CA LYS A 152 5.74 -7.33 24.36
C LYS A 152 7.15 -6.76 24.21
N LYS A 153 7.91 -7.25 23.20
CA LYS A 153 9.25 -6.72 22.92
C LYS A 153 9.16 -5.36 22.19
N LEU A 154 8.19 -5.19 21.27
CA LEU A 154 7.93 -3.91 20.63
C LEU A 154 7.63 -2.83 21.66
N GLN A 155 6.76 -3.08 22.63
CA GLN A 155 6.39 -2.12 23.67
C GLN A 155 7.61 -1.59 24.43
N LYS A 156 8.64 -2.41 24.65
CA LYS A 156 9.89 -1.99 25.33
C LYS A 156 10.77 -1.07 24.47
N LEU A 157 10.59 -1.07 23.15
CA LEU A 157 11.31 -0.19 22.24
C LEU A 157 10.64 1.17 22.09
N LEU A 158 9.32 1.23 22.28
CA LEU A 158 8.57 2.48 22.14
C LEU A 158 8.96 3.47 23.26
N ASN A 159 9.46 4.62 22.87
CA ASN A 159 9.88 5.69 23.76
C ASN A 159 9.86 7.05 23.03
N LYS A 160 10.20 8.14 23.73
CA LYS A 160 10.17 9.51 23.18
C LYS A 160 11.07 9.77 21.97
N HIS A 161 12.06 8.93 21.73
CA HIS A 161 12.98 9.05 20.59
C HIS A 161 12.44 8.35 19.33
N VAL A 162 11.47 7.46 19.47
CA VAL A 162 10.79 6.85 18.31
C VAL A 162 9.83 7.87 17.74
N LYS A 163 10.06 8.27 16.47
CA LYS A 163 9.25 9.29 15.79
C LYS A 163 8.36 8.72 14.70
N PHE A 164 8.66 7.52 14.24
CA PHE A 164 7.88 6.88 13.19
C PHE A 164 8.01 5.36 13.26
N VAL A 165 6.92 4.68 12.90
CA VAL A 165 6.84 3.22 12.78
C VAL A 165 6.35 2.87 11.39
N SER A 166 7.01 1.92 10.72
CA SER A 166 6.56 1.37 9.44
C SER A 166 6.54 -0.15 9.47
N THR A 167 5.45 -0.75 9.01
CA THR A 167 5.31 -2.21 8.91
C THR A 167 4.35 -2.61 7.80
N HIS A 168 4.58 -3.80 7.20
CA HIS A 168 3.61 -4.43 6.32
C HIS A 168 2.44 -5.02 7.11
N HIS A 169 1.31 -5.22 6.43
CA HIS A 169 0.20 -6.00 6.96
C HIS A 169 0.39 -7.50 6.65
N ILE A 170 0.55 -7.83 5.37
CA ILE A 170 0.86 -9.20 4.91
C ILE A 170 2.19 -9.17 4.17
N SER A 171 3.08 -10.12 4.49
CA SER A 171 4.38 -10.22 3.84
C SER A 171 4.24 -10.73 2.40
N ASN A 172 4.87 -10.04 1.45
CA ASN A 172 4.94 -10.46 0.05
C ASN A 172 5.76 -11.75 -0.18
N VAL A 173 6.60 -12.13 0.78
CA VAL A 173 7.48 -13.31 0.67
C VAL A 173 6.88 -14.51 1.37
N THR A 174 6.42 -14.33 2.61
CA THR A 174 6.02 -15.44 3.47
C THR A 174 4.51 -15.61 3.60
N GLY A 175 3.72 -14.60 3.22
CA GLY A 175 2.30 -14.55 3.47
C GLY A 175 1.93 -14.36 4.95
N ALA A 176 2.91 -14.14 5.83
CA ALA A 176 2.65 -13.94 7.27
C ALA A 176 1.87 -12.64 7.48
N GLU A 177 0.73 -12.75 8.16
CA GLU A 177 -0.16 -11.63 8.48
C GLU A 177 0.15 -11.09 9.87
N GLN A 178 0.49 -9.80 9.95
CA GLN A 178 0.75 -9.11 11.21
C GLN A 178 -0.55 -8.75 11.93
N ASN A 179 -0.58 -8.84 13.25
CA ASN A 179 -1.70 -8.31 14.03
C ASN A 179 -1.63 -6.78 14.09
N ILE A 180 -2.00 -6.15 12.96
CA ILE A 180 -1.93 -4.70 12.77
C ILE A 180 -2.75 -3.94 13.82
N LYS A 181 -3.91 -4.48 14.20
CA LYS A 181 -4.77 -3.86 15.21
C LYS A 181 -4.04 -3.69 16.55
N GLN A 182 -3.36 -4.74 17.00
CA GLN A 182 -2.59 -4.72 18.24
C GLN A 182 -1.37 -3.80 18.13
N ILE A 183 -0.65 -3.84 17.01
CA ILE A 183 0.52 -2.99 16.78
C ILE A 183 0.11 -1.51 16.80
N ILE A 184 -0.95 -1.14 16.07
CA ILE A 184 -1.49 0.23 16.05
C ILE A 184 -1.89 0.69 17.45
N GLN A 185 -2.58 -0.16 18.23
CA GLN A 185 -2.98 0.17 19.61
C GLN A 185 -1.78 0.47 20.51
N LEU A 186 -0.72 -0.33 20.40
CA LEU A 186 0.50 -0.11 21.17
C LEU A 186 1.20 1.20 20.78
N VAL A 187 1.41 1.42 19.49
CA VAL A 187 2.13 2.59 18.96
C VAL A 187 1.38 3.89 19.29
N LYS A 188 0.05 3.88 19.19
CA LYS A 188 -0.80 5.03 19.53
C LYS A 188 -0.72 5.47 21.00
N GLN A 189 -0.43 4.55 21.94
CA GLN A 189 -0.26 4.91 23.35
C GLN A 189 0.92 5.90 23.56
N PHE A 190 1.86 5.93 22.63
CA PHE A 190 3.03 6.82 22.66
C PHE A 190 2.89 8.03 21.72
N ASN A 191 1.70 8.22 21.11
CA ASN A 191 1.45 9.27 20.10
C ASN A 191 2.42 9.23 18.91
N ILE A 192 2.90 8.05 18.54
CA ILE A 192 3.82 7.86 17.41
C ILE A 192 3.00 7.59 16.15
N PRO A 193 3.26 8.28 15.04
CA PRO A 193 2.65 7.97 13.76
C PRO A 193 3.15 6.61 13.24
N ILE A 194 2.22 5.86 12.63
CA ILE A 194 2.50 4.55 12.07
C ILE A 194 1.98 4.47 10.63
N MET A 195 2.78 3.92 9.74
CA MET A 195 2.40 3.58 8.37
C MET A 195 2.27 2.06 8.24
N ILE A 196 1.24 1.64 7.54
CA ILE A 196 1.00 0.24 7.21
C ILE A 196 1.10 0.06 5.69
N ASP A 197 2.06 -0.76 5.25
CA ASP A 197 2.10 -1.24 3.87
C ASP A 197 1.06 -2.35 3.70
N GLY A 198 -0.04 -2.01 3.03
CA GLY A 198 -1.15 -2.90 2.73
C GLY A 198 -1.11 -3.50 1.32
N ALA A 199 0.00 -3.37 0.58
CA ALA A 199 0.08 -3.77 -0.83
C ALA A 199 -0.37 -5.22 -1.07
N GLN A 200 -0.05 -6.14 -0.17
CA GLN A 200 -0.46 -7.54 -0.25
C GLN A 200 -1.72 -7.87 0.57
N ALA A 201 -2.28 -6.92 1.30
CA ALA A 201 -3.37 -7.18 2.22
C ALA A 201 -4.73 -6.71 1.70
N ILE A 202 -4.80 -5.52 1.12
CA ILE A 202 -6.06 -4.81 0.85
C ILE A 202 -7.02 -5.57 -0.08
N ALA A 203 -6.51 -6.47 -0.92
CA ALA A 203 -7.32 -7.31 -1.79
C ALA A 203 -7.81 -8.60 -1.10
N HIS A 204 -7.34 -8.92 0.11
CA HIS A 204 -7.56 -10.21 0.77
C HIS A 204 -8.13 -10.10 2.18
N SER A 205 -8.16 -8.93 2.80
CA SER A 205 -8.59 -8.69 4.18
C SER A 205 -9.69 -7.65 4.31
#